data_6ba946977084b4aee0a74ed4815ad4a0
#
_entry.id   6ba946977084b4aee0a74ed4815ad4a0
#
_cell.length_a   1.000
_cell.length_b   1.000
_cell.length_c   1.000
_cell.angle_alpha   90.00
_cell.angle_beta   90.00
_cell.angle_gamma   90.00
#
_symmetry.space_group_name_H-M   'P 1'
#
loop_
_entity.id
_entity.type
_entity.pdbx_description
1 polymer ?
#
loop_
_entity_poly.entity_id
_entity_poly.type
_entity_poly.pdbx_seq_one_letter_code
_entity_poly.pdbx_strand_id
1 'polypeptide(L)'
;MFGRFFFGELSVYSMIISTFAAEMLMMFQIVPIMWRAVRPSRIADMPAVVNTFWLRKGYEGLTFFGQILAPTQQEADRFNAGASADRQSAAMKNHEMIHLRQAQACHDSWVCFYLLYLWYWLKGLVFSGRQVRRQLKHAAYLLNPFEMEAYGHMYDQKYLARCEDGAQEWRKYAKMSLKERLLMYRSNHKL
;
A
#
# COMPACT_ATOMS: atom_id res chain seq x y z
N MET A 1 -27.58 14.81 -20.35
CA MET A 1 -27.35 14.51 -18.92
C MET A 1 -26.22 13.47 -18.68
N PHE A 2 -25.40 13.14 -19.70
CA PHE A 2 -24.36 12.10 -19.67
C PHE A 2 -22.92 12.63 -19.42
N GLY A 3 -22.71 13.95 -19.49
CA GLY A 3 -21.34 14.52 -19.45
C GLY A 3 -20.73 14.71 -18.05
N ARG A 4 -21.55 14.88 -17.00
CA ARG A 4 -21.03 15.21 -15.65
C ARG A 4 -20.47 14.01 -14.87
N PHE A 5 -20.90 12.78 -15.19
CA PHE A 5 -20.39 11.57 -14.51
C PHE A 5 -19.00 11.14 -15.01
N PHE A 6 -18.67 11.44 -16.26
CA PHE A 6 -17.39 11.05 -16.86
C PHE A 6 -16.22 11.92 -16.37
N PHE A 7 -16.48 13.22 -16.14
CA PHE A 7 -15.44 14.16 -15.68
C PHE A 7 -15.08 14.00 -14.20
N GLY A 8 -16.00 13.55 -13.35
CA GLY A 8 -15.73 13.32 -11.93
C GLY A 8 -14.79 12.13 -11.69
N GLU A 9 -14.99 11.03 -12.41
CA GLU A 9 -14.12 9.86 -12.31
C GLU A 9 -12.73 10.10 -12.93
N LEU A 10 -12.66 10.78 -14.09
CA LEU A 10 -11.39 11.21 -14.70
C LEU A 10 -10.60 12.14 -13.77
N SER A 11 -11.25 13.00 -12.99
CA SER A 11 -10.63 13.87 -12.00
C SER A 11 -9.99 13.08 -10.86
N VAL A 12 -10.65 12.06 -10.33
CA VAL A 12 -10.10 11.19 -9.27
C VAL A 12 -8.95 10.34 -9.81
N TYR A 13 -9.10 9.77 -11.00
CA TYR A 13 -8.01 8.99 -11.63
C TYR A 13 -6.83 9.87 -12.05
N SER A 14 -7.07 11.08 -12.57
CA SER A 14 -5.99 12.02 -12.88
C SER A 14 -5.27 12.48 -11.59
N MET A 15 -6.00 12.62 -10.48
CA MET A 15 -5.44 12.96 -9.19
C MET A 15 -4.59 11.82 -8.61
N ILE A 16 -5.06 10.57 -8.71
CA ILE A 16 -4.30 9.38 -8.28
C ILE A 16 -3.10 9.18 -9.19
N ILE A 17 -3.25 9.30 -10.51
CA ILE A 17 -2.16 9.19 -11.48
C ILE A 17 -1.14 10.32 -11.29
N SER A 18 -1.58 11.55 -11.05
CA SER A 18 -0.68 12.69 -10.82
C SER A 18 0.07 12.56 -9.49
N THR A 19 -0.58 12.05 -8.45
CA THR A 19 0.08 11.80 -7.16
C THR A 19 1.10 10.67 -7.30
N PHE A 20 0.72 9.56 -7.94
CA PHE A 20 1.61 8.42 -8.16
C PHE A 20 2.75 8.75 -9.14
N ALA A 21 2.49 9.53 -10.20
CA ALA A 21 3.52 10.01 -11.13
C ALA A 21 4.48 11.00 -10.46
N ALA A 22 3.98 11.87 -9.59
CA ALA A 22 4.82 12.75 -8.79
C ALA A 22 5.69 11.96 -7.80
N GLU A 23 5.12 10.95 -7.13
CA GLU A 23 5.88 10.03 -6.27
C GLU A 23 6.93 9.27 -7.05
N MET A 24 6.61 8.75 -8.23
CA MET A 24 7.56 8.07 -9.12
C MET A 24 8.65 9.02 -9.64
N LEU A 25 8.31 10.23 -10.06
CA LEU A 25 9.28 11.25 -10.51
C LEU A 25 10.26 11.63 -9.40
N MET A 26 9.79 11.75 -8.17
CA MET A 26 10.69 11.98 -7.03
C MET A 26 11.46 10.73 -6.65
N MET A 27 10.90 9.54 -6.79
CA MET A 27 11.67 8.32 -6.67
C MET A 27 12.86 8.34 -7.65
N PHE A 28 12.68 8.78 -8.90
CA PHE A 28 13.76 8.92 -9.88
C PHE A 28 14.76 10.04 -9.54
N GLN A 29 14.34 11.11 -8.89
CA GLN A 29 15.25 12.18 -8.45
C GLN A 29 15.97 11.83 -7.13
N ILE A 30 15.36 11.02 -6.27
CA ILE A 30 15.92 10.59 -4.98
C ILE A 30 16.71 9.29 -5.10
N VAL A 31 16.48 8.49 -6.14
CA VAL A 31 17.18 7.20 -6.41
C VAL A 31 18.71 7.29 -6.35
N PRO A 32 19.39 8.34 -6.88
CA PRO A 32 20.85 8.43 -6.73
C PRO A 32 21.29 8.63 -5.28
N ILE A 33 20.47 9.30 -4.47
CA ILE A 33 20.72 9.53 -3.03
C ILE A 33 20.37 8.27 -2.23
N MET A 34 19.37 7.52 -2.65
CA MET A 34 18.81 6.34 -1.97
C MET A 34 19.37 5.01 -2.48
N TRP A 35 20.24 4.97 -3.49
CA TRP A 35 20.98 3.75 -3.86
C TRP A 35 21.85 3.22 -2.71
N ARG A 36 22.10 4.08 -1.72
CA ARG A 36 22.58 3.67 -0.39
C ARG A 36 21.43 3.33 0.57
N ALA A 37 20.19 3.27 0.11
CA ALA A 37 19.04 2.98 0.95
C ALA A 37 19.25 1.67 1.71
N VAL A 38 18.99 1.73 2.99
CA VAL A 38 19.08 0.58 3.88
C VAL A 38 18.20 -0.54 3.29
N ARG A 39 18.80 -1.72 3.10
CA ARG A 39 18.04 -2.88 2.61
C ARG A 39 16.86 -3.17 3.53
N PRO A 40 15.68 -3.55 3.00
CA PRO A 40 14.51 -3.90 3.82
C PRO A 40 14.83 -4.85 4.99
N SER A 41 15.67 -5.87 4.76
CA SER A 41 16.06 -6.85 5.78
C SER A 41 16.85 -6.26 6.96
N ARG A 42 17.43 -5.08 6.80
CA ARG A 42 18.19 -4.39 7.86
C ARG A 42 17.34 -3.44 8.70
N ILE A 43 16.08 -3.26 8.33
CA ILE A 43 15.16 -2.38 9.04
C ILE A 43 14.37 -3.24 10.04
N ALA A 44 14.58 -2.99 11.33
CA ALA A 44 13.85 -3.68 12.39
C ALA A 44 12.45 -3.09 12.60
N ASP A 45 12.34 -1.76 12.55
CA ASP A 45 11.09 -1.02 12.69
C ASP A 45 11.12 0.22 11.79
N MET A 46 9.94 0.63 11.30
CA MET A 46 9.81 1.83 10.47
C MET A 46 9.28 2.99 11.33
N PRO A 47 10.07 4.06 11.50
CA PRO A 47 9.59 5.25 12.18
C PRO A 47 8.56 5.97 11.32
N ALA A 48 7.52 6.48 11.95
CA ALA A 48 6.57 7.38 11.31
C ALA A 48 7.08 8.82 11.41
N VAL A 49 7.05 9.52 10.27
CA VAL A 49 7.48 10.91 10.13
C VAL A 49 6.39 11.73 9.48
N VAL A 50 6.26 12.99 9.86
CA VAL A 50 5.26 13.89 9.27
C VAL A 50 5.70 14.29 7.87
N ASN A 51 4.80 14.11 6.91
CA ASN A 51 4.97 14.60 5.56
C ASN A 51 3.66 15.20 5.03
N THR A 52 3.53 16.51 5.12
CA THR A 52 2.33 17.25 4.69
C THR A 52 2.32 17.51 3.19
N PHE A 53 3.45 17.33 2.51
CA PHE A 53 3.58 17.63 1.08
C PHE A 53 2.97 16.52 0.19
N TRP A 54 3.12 15.26 0.60
CA TRP A 54 2.76 14.08 -0.20
C TRP A 54 1.39 13.51 0.14
N LEU A 55 1.04 13.53 1.44
CA LEU A 55 -0.19 12.94 1.92
C LEU A 55 -1.33 13.97 1.90
N ARG A 56 -2.33 13.71 1.07
CA ARG A 56 -3.59 14.48 1.06
C ARG A 56 -4.50 13.99 2.18
N LYS A 57 -5.45 14.85 2.59
CA LYS A 57 -6.52 14.47 3.53
C LYS A 57 -7.21 13.19 3.07
N GLY A 58 -7.30 12.20 3.96
CA GLY A 58 -7.94 10.90 3.71
C GLY A 58 -6.98 9.73 3.56
N TYR A 59 -5.67 9.97 3.58
CA TYR A 59 -4.67 8.92 3.74
C TYR A 59 -4.21 8.87 5.20
N GLU A 60 -4.14 7.68 5.78
CA GLU A 60 -3.70 7.49 7.16
C GLU A 60 -2.18 7.35 7.27
N GLY A 61 -1.54 6.76 6.25
CA GLY A 61 -0.10 6.56 6.18
C GLY A 61 0.33 6.05 4.81
N LEU A 62 1.63 6.05 4.56
CA LEU A 62 2.25 5.53 3.36
C LEU A 62 3.66 5.02 3.68
N THR A 63 3.92 3.75 3.36
CA THR A 63 5.31 3.22 3.43
C THR A 63 6.18 3.85 2.34
N PHE A 64 7.29 4.45 2.76
CA PHE A 64 8.25 5.07 1.84
C PHE A 64 9.69 4.78 2.26
N PHE A 65 10.35 3.85 1.57
CA PHE A 65 11.76 3.48 1.75
C PHE A 65 12.19 3.27 3.21
N GLY A 66 11.38 2.57 3.98
CA GLY A 66 11.70 2.25 5.38
C GLY A 66 11.22 3.27 6.40
N GLN A 67 10.37 4.19 5.99
CA GLN A 67 9.65 5.12 6.87
C GLN A 67 8.16 5.03 6.60
N ILE A 68 7.35 5.41 7.57
CA ILE A 68 5.92 5.62 7.41
C ILE A 68 5.70 7.14 7.32
N LEU A 69 5.21 7.62 6.19
CA LEU A 69 4.81 9.01 6.06
C LEU A 69 3.42 9.18 6.65
N ALA A 70 3.24 10.12 7.55
CA ALA A 70 1.96 10.45 8.19
C ALA A 70 1.55 11.89 7.85
N PRO A 71 0.25 12.19 7.62
CA PRO A 71 -0.20 13.53 7.23
C PRO A 71 -0.14 14.54 8.36
N THR A 72 -0.15 14.10 9.62
CA THR A 72 -0.12 14.97 10.81
C THR A 72 0.84 14.43 11.88
N GLN A 73 1.28 15.31 12.79
CA GLN A 73 2.09 14.90 13.93
C GLN A 73 1.33 13.90 14.82
N GLN A 74 0.04 14.11 15.03
CA GLN A 74 -0.78 13.21 15.83
C GLN A 74 -0.82 11.79 15.25
N GLU A 75 -0.91 11.65 13.93
CA GLU A 75 -0.89 10.34 13.26
C GLU A 75 0.50 9.72 13.30
N ALA A 76 1.56 10.51 13.10
CA ALA A 76 2.94 10.02 13.27
C ALA A 76 3.18 9.49 14.69
N ASP A 77 2.73 10.22 15.71
CA ASP A 77 2.86 9.80 17.11
C ASP A 77 2.07 8.52 17.40
N ARG A 78 0.87 8.35 16.81
CA ARG A 78 0.08 7.13 16.90
C ARG A 78 0.79 5.92 16.29
N PHE A 79 1.34 6.08 15.08
CA PHE A 79 2.14 5.03 14.44
C PHE A 79 3.37 4.65 15.28
N ASN A 80 4.07 5.63 15.81
CA ASN A 80 5.26 5.40 16.63
C ASN A 80 4.91 4.73 17.97
N ALA A 81 3.78 5.09 18.56
CA ALA A 81 3.26 4.44 19.77
C ALA A 81 2.75 3.00 19.50
N GLY A 82 2.30 2.72 18.29
CA GLY A 82 1.85 1.37 17.89
C GLY A 82 0.78 0.81 18.83
N ALA A 83 1.04 -0.37 19.41
CA ALA A 83 0.08 -1.06 20.28
C ALA A 83 -0.25 -0.31 21.59
N SER A 84 0.58 0.64 22.02
CA SER A 84 0.31 1.44 23.22
C SER A 84 -0.66 2.60 22.96
N ALA A 85 -0.95 2.95 21.71
CA ALA A 85 -1.94 3.98 21.39
C ALA A 85 -3.35 3.41 21.40
N ASP A 86 -3.67 2.56 20.43
CA ASP A 86 -4.96 1.89 20.28
C ASP A 86 -4.84 0.73 19.28
N ARG A 87 -5.88 -0.14 19.25
CA ARG A 87 -5.90 -1.32 18.37
C ARG A 87 -5.81 -0.98 16.88
N GLN A 88 -6.43 0.13 16.46
CA GLN A 88 -6.44 0.55 15.04
C GLN A 88 -5.05 1.04 14.64
N SER A 89 -4.41 1.87 15.45
CA SER A 89 -3.05 2.36 15.21
C SER A 89 -2.04 1.21 15.16
N ALA A 90 -2.18 0.23 16.07
CA ALA A 90 -1.37 -0.98 16.05
C ALA A 90 -1.57 -1.79 14.76
N ALA A 91 -2.82 -1.94 14.30
CA ALA A 91 -3.14 -2.65 13.07
C ALA A 91 -2.59 -1.92 11.83
N MET A 92 -2.71 -0.60 11.77
CA MET A 92 -2.16 0.21 10.67
C MET A 92 -0.63 0.14 10.64
N LYS A 93 0.04 0.25 11.80
CA LYS A 93 1.49 0.06 11.87
C LYS A 93 1.88 -1.33 11.38
N ASN A 94 1.16 -2.38 11.80
CA ASN A 94 1.40 -3.75 11.35
C ASN A 94 1.22 -3.88 9.83
N HIS A 95 0.20 -3.22 9.25
CA HIS A 95 0.00 -3.15 7.80
C HIS A 95 1.23 -2.59 7.07
N GLU A 96 1.74 -1.44 7.50
CA GLU A 96 2.92 -0.82 6.89
C GLU A 96 4.19 -1.69 7.08
N MET A 97 4.34 -2.31 8.24
CA MET A 97 5.44 -3.26 8.50
C MET A 97 5.35 -4.52 7.62
N ILE A 98 4.15 -4.95 7.21
CA ILE A 98 3.99 -6.04 6.23
C ILE A 98 4.58 -5.61 4.89
N HIS A 99 4.39 -4.36 4.44
CA HIS A 99 5.02 -3.85 3.22
C HIS A 99 6.56 -3.87 3.28
N LEU A 100 7.15 -3.62 4.44
CA LEU A 100 8.59 -3.79 4.65
C LEU A 100 9.01 -5.25 4.41
N ARG A 101 8.26 -6.22 4.97
CA ARG A 101 8.54 -7.65 4.78
C ARG A 101 8.29 -8.11 3.34
N GLN A 102 7.34 -7.51 2.65
CA GLN A 102 7.12 -7.73 1.21
C GLN A 102 8.29 -7.21 0.37
N ALA A 103 8.82 -6.03 0.70
CA ALA A 103 10.01 -5.50 0.04
C ALA A 103 11.24 -6.39 0.29
N GLN A 104 11.38 -6.97 1.48
CA GLN A 104 12.38 -7.99 1.77
C GLN A 104 12.22 -9.22 0.87
N ALA A 105 10.99 -9.74 0.70
CA ALA A 105 10.67 -10.85 -0.18
C ALA A 105 10.86 -10.52 -1.69
N CYS A 106 10.91 -9.25 -2.05
CA CYS A 106 11.19 -8.74 -3.40
C CYS A 106 12.70 -8.51 -3.60
N HIS A 107 13.52 -9.54 -3.39
CA HIS A 107 14.98 -9.50 -3.52
C HIS A 107 15.65 -8.47 -2.60
N ASP A 108 15.07 -8.24 -1.43
CA ASP A 108 15.55 -7.25 -0.45
C ASP A 108 15.74 -5.86 -1.08
N SER A 109 14.77 -5.47 -1.93
CA SER A 109 14.85 -4.28 -2.78
C SER A 109 13.55 -3.49 -2.80
N TRP A 110 13.59 -2.25 -2.31
CA TRP A 110 12.48 -1.31 -2.42
C TRP A 110 12.09 -1.04 -3.87
N VAL A 111 13.06 -0.92 -4.76
CA VAL A 111 12.81 -0.67 -6.19
C VAL A 111 12.02 -1.83 -6.80
N CYS A 112 12.44 -3.08 -6.53
CA CYS A 112 11.72 -4.26 -6.99
C CYS A 112 10.29 -4.30 -6.43
N PHE A 113 10.11 -4.03 -5.15
CA PHE A 113 8.80 -3.96 -4.51
C PHE A 113 7.90 -2.92 -5.18
N TYR A 114 8.35 -1.67 -5.35
CA TYR A 114 7.53 -0.62 -5.94
C TYR A 114 7.20 -0.86 -7.41
N LEU A 115 8.13 -1.41 -8.19
CA LEU A 115 7.86 -1.77 -9.59
C LEU A 115 6.80 -2.87 -9.70
N LEU A 116 6.85 -3.89 -8.85
CA LEU A 116 5.84 -4.95 -8.80
C LEU A 116 4.50 -4.41 -8.28
N TYR A 117 4.52 -3.57 -7.24
CA TYR A 117 3.32 -2.92 -6.70
C TYR A 117 2.62 -2.09 -7.77
N LEU A 118 3.37 -1.23 -8.49
CA LEU A 118 2.88 -0.42 -9.58
C LEU A 118 2.32 -1.29 -10.72
N TRP A 119 3.02 -2.35 -11.08
CA TRP A 119 2.57 -3.29 -12.11
C TRP A 119 1.19 -3.88 -11.78
N TYR A 120 1.00 -4.39 -10.57
CA TYR A 120 -0.29 -4.94 -10.17
C TYR A 120 -1.38 -3.88 -10.04
N TRP A 121 -1.02 -2.68 -9.62
CA TRP A 121 -1.96 -1.55 -9.56
C TRP A 121 -2.41 -1.13 -10.97
N LEU A 122 -1.49 -0.95 -11.92
CA LEU A 122 -1.81 -0.66 -13.32
C LEU A 122 -2.65 -1.78 -13.95
N LYS A 123 -2.28 -3.03 -13.70
CA LYS A 123 -3.06 -4.19 -14.12
C LYS A 123 -4.48 -4.13 -13.54
N GLY A 124 -4.60 -3.76 -12.27
CA GLY A 124 -5.90 -3.52 -11.63
C GLY A 124 -6.71 -2.42 -12.32
N LEU A 125 -6.10 -1.30 -12.68
CA LEU A 125 -6.77 -0.20 -13.39
C LEU A 125 -7.28 -0.62 -14.78
N VAL A 126 -6.43 -1.29 -15.55
CA VAL A 126 -6.74 -1.67 -16.94
C VAL A 126 -7.81 -2.75 -16.98
N PHE A 127 -7.65 -3.79 -16.17
CA PHE A 127 -8.52 -4.98 -16.21
C PHE A 127 -9.69 -4.96 -15.24
N SER A 128 -9.81 -3.93 -14.38
CA SER A 128 -11.01 -3.71 -13.59
C SER A 128 -12.14 -3.24 -14.50
N GLY A 129 -12.94 -4.18 -15.03
CA GLY A 129 -14.12 -3.86 -15.80
C GLY A 129 -15.11 -2.99 -14.99
N ARG A 130 -16.07 -2.34 -15.69
CA ARG A 130 -17.11 -1.51 -15.04
C ARG A 130 -17.82 -2.23 -13.90
N GLN A 131 -18.01 -3.55 -14.02
CA GLN A 131 -18.68 -4.37 -13.02
C GLN A 131 -17.88 -4.43 -11.70
N VAL A 132 -16.57 -4.61 -11.76
CA VAL A 132 -15.69 -4.63 -10.56
C VAL A 132 -15.67 -3.26 -9.89
N ARG A 133 -15.52 -2.18 -10.69
CA ARG A 133 -15.48 -0.79 -10.18
C ARG A 133 -16.81 -0.35 -9.55
N ARG A 134 -17.94 -0.83 -10.04
CA ARG A 134 -19.26 -0.57 -9.44
C ARG A 134 -19.42 -1.26 -8.09
N GLN A 135 -18.80 -2.42 -7.90
CA GLN A 135 -18.91 -3.22 -6.68
C GLN A 135 -17.88 -2.80 -5.60
N LEU A 136 -16.73 -2.25 -6.01
CA LEU A 136 -15.67 -1.88 -5.10
C LEU A 136 -14.99 -0.59 -5.59
N LYS A 137 -15.17 0.49 -4.83
CA LYS A 137 -14.37 1.71 -5.00
C LYS A 137 -12.89 1.37 -4.77
N HIS A 138 -12.00 2.02 -5.51
CA HIS A 138 -10.56 1.80 -5.39
C HIS A 138 -10.11 0.35 -5.61
N ALA A 139 -10.84 -0.40 -6.45
CA ALA A 139 -10.56 -1.82 -6.71
C ALA A 139 -9.10 -2.09 -7.11
N ALA A 140 -8.47 -1.21 -7.89
CA ALA A 140 -7.08 -1.36 -8.30
C ALA A 140 -6.10 -1.37 -7.11
N TYR A 141 -6.41 -0.60 -6.06
CA TYR A 141 -5.67 -0.55 -4.80
C TYR A 141 -6.05 -1.77 -3.93
N LEU A 142 -7.32 -1.88 -3.56
CA LEU A 142 -7.78 -2.90 -2.60
C LEU A 142 -7.60 -4.35 -3.09
N LEU A 143 -7.58 -4.56 -4.41
CA LEU A 143 -7.30 -5.87 -5.02
C LEU A 143 -5.84 -6.02 -5.49
N ASN A 144 -4.95 -5.08 -5.14
CA ASN A 144 -3.52 -5.28 -5.32
C ASN A 144 -3.07 -6.45 -4.44
N PRO A 145 -2.33 -7.44 -4.97
CA PRO A 145 -1.87 -8.58 -4.18
C PRO A 145 -1.15 -8.20 -2.88
N PHE A 146 -0.35 -7.15 -2.90
CA PHE A 146 0.37 -6.65 -1.73
C PHE A 146 -0.58 -6.11 -0.66
N GLU A 147 -1.59 -5.33 -1.08
CA GLU A 147 -2.61 -4.81 -0.18
C GLU A 147 -3.49 -5.92 0.40
N MET A 148 -3.85 -6.92 -0.41
CA MET A 148 -4.65 -8.04 0.06
C MET A 148 -3.95 -8.83 1.17
N GLU A 149 -2.64 -9.01 1.10
CA GLU A 149 -1.86 -9.61 2.18
C GLU A 149 -1.80 -8.69 3.40
N ALA A 150 -1.47 -7.41 3.21
CA ALA A 150 -1.33 -6.45 4.29
C ALA A 150 -2.65 -6.27 5.06
N TYR A 151 -3.78 -6.04 4.38
CA TYR A 151 -5.10 -5.96 5.00
C TYR A 151 -5.55 -7.30 5.60
N GLY A 152 -5.20 -8.42 4.99
CA GLY A 152 -5.53 -9.75 5.50
C GLY A 152 -4.90 -10.06 6.85
N HIS A 153 -3.75 -9.47 7.14
CA HIS A 153 -2.96 -9.78 8.34
C HIS A 153 -2.72 -8.58 9.27
N MET A 154 -3.24 -7.39 8.97
CA MET A 154 -2.99 -6.20 9.78
C MET A 154 -3.38 -6.34 11.26
N TYR A 155 -4.37 -7.15 11.56
CA TYR A 155 -4.81 -7.42 12.95
C TYR A 155 -4.09 -8.62 13.61
N ASP A 156 -3.29 -9.39 12.87
CA ASP A 156 -2.51 -10.50 13.40
C ASP A 156 -1.10 -10.03 13.78
N GLN A 157 -0.93 -9.64 15.03
CA GLN A 157 0.36 -9.16 15.55
C GLN A 157 1.49 -10.20 15.49
N LYS A 158 1.15 -11.50 15.32
CA LYS A 158 2.13 -12.59 15.20
C LYS A 158 2.56 -12.84 13.76
N TYR A 159 1.88 -12.20 12.78
CA TYR A 159 2.17 -12.45 11.36
C TYR A 159 3.62 -12.09 11.00
N LEU A 160 4.08 -10.92 11.42
CA LEU A 160 5.45 -10.45 11.15
C LEU A 160 6.53 -11.39 11.68
N ALA A 161 6.30 -12.01 12.84
CA ALA A 161 7.23 -12.97 13.41
C ALA A 161 7.35 -14.27 12.58
N ARG A 162 6.35 -14.58 11.75
CA ARG A 162 6.39 -15.71 10.81
C ARG A 162 6.99 -15.35 9.45
N CYS A 163 7.32 -14.08 9.23
CA CYS A 163 7.84 -13.55 7.97
C CYS A 163 9.33 -13.20 8.06
N GLU A 164 10.14 -14.04 8.71
CA GLU A 164 11.59 -13.78 8.86
C GLU A 164 12.29 -13.58 7.52
N ASP A 165 11.95 -14.40 6.51
CA ASP A 165 12.46 -14.31 5.14
C ASP A 165 11.61 -13.40 4.22
N GLY A 166 10.75 -12.58 4.80
CA GLY A 166 9.86 -11.68 4.10
C GLY A 166 8.44 -12.23 3.92
N ALA A 167 7.47 -11.30 3.78
CA ALA A 167 6.07 -11.63 3.54
C ALA A 167 5.85 -12.01 2.07
N GLN A 168 5.30 -13.20 1.82
CA GLN A 168 5.24 -13.78 0.49
C GLN A 168 3.82 -14.23 0.08
N GLU A 169 2.82 -14.04 0.93
CA GLU A 169 1.46 -14.52 0.64
C GLU A 169 0.81 -13.75 -0.52
N TRP A 170 1.27 -12.51 -0.80
CA TRP A 170 0.86 -11.76 -1.99
C TRP A 170 1.04 -12.54 -3.29
N ARG A 171 2.00 -13.48 -3.36
CA ARG A 171 2.22 -14.34 -4.53
C ARG A 171 1.03 -15.25 -4.83
N LYS A 172 0.30 -15.67 -3.81
CA LYS A 172 -0.96 -16.41 -3.95
C LYS A 172 -2.02 -15.55 -4.63
N TYR A 173 -2.21 -14.32 -4.13
CA TYR A 173 -3.17 -13.37 -4.72
C TYR A 173 -2.78 -12.94 -6.14
N ALA A 174 -1.47 -12.82 -6.41
CA ALA A 174 -0.96 -12.48 -7.74
C ALA A 174 -1.32 -13.51 -8.82
N LYS A 175 -1.49 -14.78 -8.45
CA LYS A 175 -1.91 -15.87 -9.36
C LYS A 175 -3.43 -15.88 -9.60
N MET A 176 -4.21 -15.23 -8.77
CA MET A 176 -5.66 -15.15 -8.89
C MET A 176 -6.07 -14.11 -9.94
N SER A 177 -7.17 -14.36 -10.63
CA SER A 177 -7.84 -13.35 -11.44
C SER A 177 -8.42 -12.22 -10.56
N LEU A 178 -8.69 -11.05 -11.14
CA LEU A 178 -9.31 -9.93 -10.42
C LEU A 178 -10.69 -10.30 -9.86
N LYS A 179 -11.44 -11.17 -10.56
CA LYS A 179 -12.75 -11.66 -10.11
C LYS A 179 -12.61 -12.52 -8.85
N GLU A 180 -11.67 -13.44 -8.82
CA GLU A 180 -11.41 -14.28 -7.64
C GLU A 180 -10.95 -13.43 -6.44
N ARG A 181 -10.06 -12.46 -6.67
CA ARG A 181 -9.64 -11.52 -5.62
C ARG A 181 -10.80 -10.71 -5.07
N LEU A 182 -11.71 -10.21 -5.94
CA LEU A 182 -12.91 -9.50 -5.53
C LEU A 182 -13.83 -10.39 -4.66
N LEU A 183 -14.05 -11.64 -5.06
CA LEU A 183 -14.87 -12.57 -4.29
C LEU A 183 -14.25 -12.84 -2.91
N MET A 184 -12.95 -13.06 -2.85
CA MET A 184 -12.22 -13.26 -1.59
C MET A 184 -12.28 -11.99 -0.71
N TYR A 185 -12.04 -10.82 -1.28
CA TYR A 185 -12.13 -9.55 -0.56
C TYR A 185 -13.50 -9.38 0.09
N ARG A 186 -14.58 -9.65 -0.66
CA ARG A 186 -15.97 -9.54 -0.16
C ARG A 186 -16.27 -10.56 0.94
N SER A 187 -15.79 -11.80 0.82
CA SER A 187 -16.00 -12.82 1.86
C SER A 187 -15.32 -12.44 3.18
N ASN A 188 -14.13 -11.84 3.10
CA ASN A 188 -13.39 -11.41 4.29
C ASN A 188 -13.98 -10.16 4.96
N HIS A 189 -14.67 -9.31 4.21
CA HIS A 189 -15.23 -8.04 4.73
C HIS A 189 -16.77 -8.09 4.87
N LYS A 190 -17.42 -9.26 4.67
CA LYS A 190 -18.89 -9.47 4.78
C LYS A 190 -19.70 -8.39 4.04
N LEU A 191 -19.24 -7.98 2.82
CA LEU A 191 -19.90 -7.03 1.94
C LEU A 191 -20.90 -7.73 0.99
#